data_621b1c89eddc56a3d5672fbc509ae5b6
#
_entry.id   621b1c89eddc56a3d5672fbc509ae5b6
#
_cell.length_a   1.000
_cell.length_b   1.000
_cell.length_c   1.000
_cell.angle_alpha   90.00
_cell.angle_beta   90.00
_cell.angle_gamma   90.00
#
_symmetry.space_group_name_H-M   'P 1'
#
loop_
_entity.id
_entity.type
_entity.pdbx_description
1 polymer ?
#
loop_
_entity_poly.entity_id
_entity_poly.type
_entity_poly.pdbx_seq_one_letter_code
_entity_poly.pdbx_strand_id
1 'polypeptide(L)'
;MKKLLFLYNTHAGKGLLKSRLAAVQDALAAAGWDVTIHPTQGAGDATAVAAARAGEFDRIVCSGGDGTLHEVVAGLMGRENRPEVGYIPAGTTNDFAKNLSLPRGMEAMARVAAAGVPRPVDIGSFNDRYFIYVAAFGAFTDVAYSTPQPVKNIFGHLAYVLEGATRLGSIQAYPLTVEHDGGVEEGGFCYGMVSNTVSVGGFKGMPAEPVRLDDGLFEVVLVRQPQNPLQLQAVIKALLTMSPDEGGLVTSFRTSRLRVACGQELPWTLDGEFGGAPAV
;
A
#
# COMPACT_ATOMS: atom_id res chain seq x y z
N MET A 1 2.70 -15.74 30.67
CA MET A 1 1.76 -15.79 29.55
C MET A 1 2.25 -14.81 28.49
N LYS A 2 2.19 -15.15 27.22
CA LYS A 2 2.60 -14.22 26.15
C LYS A 2 1.61 -13.06 26.06
N LYS A 3 2.12 -11.85 25.81
CA LYS A 3 1.33 -10.63 25.79
C LYS A 3 1.03 -10.19 24.35
N LEU A 4 -0.24 -9.85 24.10
CA LEU A 4 -0.70 -9.37 22.80
C LEU A 4 -1.36 -7.99 22.96
N LEU A 5 -0.93 -7.03 22.12
CA LEU A 5 -1.62 -5.76 21.98
C LEU A 5 -2.59 -5.82 20.81
N PHE A 6 -3.88 -5.60 21.08
CA PHE A 6 -4.90 -5.50 20.05
C PHE A 6 -5.23 -4.03 19.78
N LEU A 7 -4.69 -3.50 18.70
CA LEU A 7 -4.96 -2.16 18.17
C LEU A 7 -6.12 -2.22 17.18
N TYR A 8 -7.15 -1.42 17.34
CA TYR A 8 -8.22 -1.40 16.36
C TYR A 8 -8.77 0.00 16.08
N ASN A 9 -9.08 0.25 14.80
CA ASN A 9 -9.70 1.49 14.37
C ASN A 9 -11.22 1.40 14.54
N THR A 10 -11.76 2.23 15.43
CA THR A 10 -13.21 2.26 15.75
C THR A 10 -14.08 2.74 14.60
N HIS A 11 -13.50 3.43 13.61
CA HIS A 11 -14.20 4.02 12.47
C HIS A 11 -14.05 3.19 11.18
N ALA A 12 -13.25 2.12 11.19
CA ALA A 12 -13.02 1.31 10.01
C ALA A 12 -14.30 0.56 9.58
N GLY A 13 -14.49 0.45 8.26
CA GLY A 13 -15.44 -0.46 7.63
C GLY A 13 -16.90 -0.29 8.07
N LYS A 14 -17.41 0.93 8.20
CA LYS A 14 -18.80 1.22 8.61
C LYS A 14 -19.20 0.60 9.96
N GLY A 15 -18.23 0.43 10.87
CA GLY A 15 -18.48 -0.11 12.21
C GLY A 15 -18.66 -1.62 12.27
N LEU A 16 -18.27 -2.36 11.24
CA LEU A 16 -18.39 -3.82 11.19
C LEU A 16 -17.65 -4.49 12.35
N LEU A 17 -16.51 -3.96 12.75
CA LEU A 17 -15.73 -4.46 13.87
C LEU A 17 -16.50 -4.32 15.20
N LYS A 18 -17.25 -3.22 15.41
CA LYS A 18 -17.99 -3.01 16.68
C LYS A 18 -18.91 -4.17 17.02
N SER A 19 -19.64 -4.69 16.02
CA SER A 19 -20.56 -5.82 16.21
C SER A 19 -19.86 -7.18 16.42
N ARG A 20 -18.56 -7.27 16.14
CA ARG A 20 -17.77 -8.50 16.21
C ARG A 20 -16.63 -8.41 17.23
N LEU A 21 -16.49 -7.29 17.92
CA LEU A 21 -15.36 -7.02 18.80
C LEU A 21 -15.20 -8.09 19.88
N ALA A 22 -16.28 -8.47 20.56
CA ALA A 22 -16.25 -9.52 21.59
C ALA A 22 -15.75 -10.85 21.02
N ALA A 23 -16.30 -11.27 19.87
CA ALA A 23 -15.90 -12.54 19.25
C ALA A 23 -14.45 -12.53 18.76
N VAL A 24 -13.92 -11.38 18.31
CA VAL A 24 -12.50 -11.21 17.98
C VAL A 24 -11.65 -11.32 19.25
N GLN A 25 -12.02 -10.65 20.34
CA GLN A 25 -11.31 -10.71 21.61
C GLN A 25 -11.29 -12.13 22.18
N ASP A 26 -12.43 -12.82 22.18
CA ASP A 26 -12.54 -14.21 22.62
C ASP A 26 -11.62 -15.13 21.78
N ALA A 27 -11.55 -14.92 20.47
CA ALA A 27 -10.67 -15.69 19.59
C ALA A 27 -9.18 -15.46 19.89
N LEU A 28 -8.78 -14.21 20.21
CA LEU A 28 -7.41 -13.88 20.61
C LEU A 28 -7.06 -14.50 21.97
N ALA A 29 -7.96 -14.37 22.97
CA ALA A 29 -7.77 -14.94 24.29
C ALA A 29 -7.74 -16.49 24.28
N ALA A 30 -8.61 -17.11 23.49
CA ALA A 30 -8.65 -18.57 23.33
C ALA A 30 -7.36 -19.13 22.71
N ALA A 31 -6.58 -18.32 22.00
CA ALA A 31 -5.26 -18.68 21.51
C ALA A 31 -4.15 -18.60 22.58
N GLY A 32 -4.50 -18.31 23.85
CA GLY A 32 -3.58 -18.33 25.00
C GLY A 32 -2.84 -17.01 25.24
N TRP A 33 -3.30 -15.90 24.67
CA TRP A 33 -2.71 -14.60 24.87
C TRP A 33 -3.30 -13.83 26.05
N ASP A 34 -2.45 -13.07 26.76
CA ASP A 34 -2.86 -11.97 27.63
C ASP A 34 -3.09 -10.73 26.74
N VAL A 35 -4.36 -10.39 26.53
CA VAL A 35 -4.76 -9.40 25.52
C VAL A 35 -4.96 -8.03 26.15
N THR A 36 -4.12 -7.08 25.77
CA THR A 36 -4.34 -5.65 26.03
C THR A 36 -5.02 -5.02 24.81
N ILE A 37 -6.08 -4.26 25.04
CA ILE A 37 -6.92 -3.68 23.99
C ILE A 37 -6.67 -2.17 23.93
N HIS A 38 -6.47 -1.65 22.72
CA HIS A 38 -6.34 -0.23 22.46
C HIS A 38 -7.19 0.20 21.25
N PRO A 39 -8.32 0.88 21.46
CA PRO A 39 -9.04 1.55 20.39
C PRO A 39 -8.28 2.81 19.95
N THR A 40 -8.00 2.95 18.66
CA THR A 40 -7.30 4.15 18.17
C THR A 40 -8.17 5.41 18.35
N GLN A 41 -7.52 6.50 18.75
CA GLN A 41 -8.17 7.78 19.05
C GLN A 41 -8.22 8.72 17.84
N GLY A 42 -7.41 8.47 16.82
CA GLY A 42 -7.32 9.29 15.60
C GLY A 42 -6.15 8.89 14.74
N ALA A 43 -5.89 9.68 13.71
CA ALA A 43 -4.73 9.49 12.83
C ALA A 43 -3.41 9.62 13.60
N GLY A 44 -2.46 8.73 13.35
CA GLY A 44 -1.15 8.69 14.01
C GLY A 44 -1.14 8.00 15.38
N ASP A 45 -2.30 7.70 15.98
CA ASP A 45 -2.36 7.07 17.30
C ASP A 45 -1.78 5.65 17.27
N ALA A 46 -2.10 4.86 16.26
CA ALA A 46 -1.54 3.52 16.13
C ALA A 46 -0.02 3.54 15.94
N THR A 47 0.53 4.55 15.24
CA THR A 47 1.97 4.75 15.12
C THR A 47 2.60 5.06 16.48
N ALA A 48 2.03 6.00 17.21
CA ALA A 48 2.54 6.42 18.53
C ALA A 48 2.52 5.26 19.53
N VAL A 49 1.41 4.53 19.59
CA VAL A 49 1.26 3.39 20.51
C VAL A 49 2.19 2.23 20.13
N ALA A 50 2.30 1.89 18.85
CA ALA A 50 3.23 0.87 18.36
C ALA A 50 4.68 1.26 18.69
N ALA A 51 5.08 2.50 18.40
CA ALA A 51 6.43 3.00 18.71
C ALA A 51 6.73 2.98 20.21
N ALA A 52 5.80 3.42 21.06
CA ALA A 52 6.04 3.53 22.49
C ALA A 52 6.00 2.18 23.21
N ARG A 53 5.06 1.30 22.83
CA ARG A 53 4.69 0.14 23.64
C ARG A 53 5.06 -1.22 23.04
N ALA A 54 5.59 -1.29 21.82
CA ALA A 54 5.90 -2.57 21.16
C ALA A 54 6.78 -3.51 22.02
N GLY A 55 7.70 -2.95 22.82
CA GLY A 55 8.56 -3.74 23.70
C GLY A 55 7.86 -4.44 24.89
N GLU A 56 6.58 -4.10 25.15
CA GLU A 56 5.79 -4.71 26.22
C GLU A 56 5.08 -6.01 25.74
N PHE A 57 5.05 -6.28 24.44
CA PHE A 57 4.24 -7.30 23.80
C PHE A 57 5.04 -8.22 22.90
N ASP A 58 4.67 -9.48 22.88
CA ASP A 58 5.24 -10.49 22.00
C ASP A 58 4.61 -10.42 20.59
N ARG A 59 3.36 -9.90 20.49
CA ARG A 59 2.64 -9.74 19.23
C ARG A 59 1.74 -8.50 19.27
N ILE A 60 1.63 -7.81 18.14
CA ILE A 60 0.62 -6.78 17.93
C ILE A 60 -0.38 -7.30 16.89
N VAL A 61 -1.67 -7.28 17.21
CA VAL A 61 -2.73 -7.52 16.24
C VAL A 61 -3.40 -6.20 15.94
N CYS A 62 -3.44 -5.80 14.67
CA CYS A 62 -4.16 -4.60 14.26
C CYS A 62 -5.41 -4.96 13.46
N SER A 63 -6.50 -4.22 13.72
CA SER A 63 -7.74 -4.32 12.94
C SER A 63 -8.16 -2.94 12.44
N GLY A 64 -8.25 -2.84 11.13
CA GLY A 64 -8.57 -1.59 10.42
C GLY A 64 -8.40 -1.73 8.93
N GLY A 65 -8.30 -0.62 8.23
CA GLY A 65 -7.92 -0.58 6.81
C GLY A 65 -6.41 -0.56 6.62
N ASP A 66 -5.97 -0.40 5.38
CA ASP A 66 -4.56 -0.33 5.00
C ASP A 66 -3.82 0.80 5.75
N GLY A 67 -4.47 1.96 5.98
CA GLY A 67 -3.90 3.06 6.77
C GLY A 67 -3.61 2.68 8.24
N THR A 68 -4.49 1.88 8.88
CA THR A 68 -4.24 1.41 10.26
C THR A 68 -3.05 0.45 10.30
N LEU A 69 -2.94 -0.44 9.31
CA LEU A 69 -1.78 -1.33 9.19
C LEU A 69 -0.50 -0.54 8.94
N HIS A 70 -0.55 0.45 8.03
CA HIS A 70 0.56 1.36 7.75
C HIS A 70 1.05 2.07 9.02
N GLU A 71 0.15 2.64 9.81
CA GLU A 71 0.51 3.30 11.08
C GLU A 71 1.22 2.36 12.05
N VAL A 72 0.71 1.14 12.23
CA VAL A 72 1.34 0.14 13.12
C VAL A 72 2.74 -0.21 12.63
N VAL A 73 2.90 -0.50 11.34
CA VAL A 73 4.20 -0.87 10.76
C VAL A 73 5.17 0.30 10.86
N ALA A 74 4.76 1.52 10.50
CA ALA A 74 5.60 2.72 10.60
C ALA A 74 6.12 2.94 12.03
N GLY A 75 5.28 2.73 13.04
CA GLY A 75 5.68 2.81 14.44
C GLY A 75 6.70 1.76 14.88
N LEU A 76 6.76 0.63 14.16
CA LEU A 76 7.70 -0.45 14.46
C LEU A 76 9.04 -0.33 13.72
N MET A 77 9.10 0.37 12.59
CA MET A 77 10.29 0.34 11.71
C MET A 77 11.56 0.89 12.35
N GLY A 78 11.46 1.83 13.30
CA GLY A 78 12.61 2.34 14.03
C GLY A 78 13.16 1.42 15.14
N ARG A 79 12.64 0.21 15.31
CA ARG A 79 13.01 -0.71 16.40
C ARG A 79 13.83 -1.89 15.90
N GLU A 80 14.85 -2.31 16.65
CA GLU A 80 15.62 -3.52 16.37
C GLU A 80 14.79 -4.78 16.66
N ASN A 81 14.15 -4.83 17.83
CA ASN A 81 13.29 -5.94 18.23
C ASN A 81 11.82 -5.57 17.99
N ARG A 82 11.25 -6.13 16.95
CA ARG A 82 9.86 -5.89 16.56
C ARG A 82 9.00 -7.09 16.92
N PRO A 83 7.84 -6.89 17.58
CA PRO A 83 6.87 -7.95 17.73
C PRO A 83 6.30 -8.35 16.36
N GLU A 84 5.85 -9.59 16.25
CA GLU A 84 5.10 -10.05 15.09
C GLU A 84 3.80 -9.26 14.93
N VAL A 85 3.39 -8.97 13.69
CA VAL A 85 2.16 -8.24 13.40
C VAL A 85 1.11 -9.18 12.83
N GLY A 86 -0.02 -9.29 13.50
CA GLY A 86 -1.23 -9.91 12.98
C GLY A 86 -2.15 -8.85 12.38
N TYR A 87 -2.79 -9.14 11.23
CA TYR A 87 -3.69 -8.20 10.57
C TYR A 87 -5.09 -8.77 10.39
N ILE A 88 -6.11 -8.01 10.84
CA ILE A 88 -7.53 -8.28 10.64
C ILE A 88 -8.10 -7.14 9.80
N PRO A 89 -8.19 -7.30 8.47
CA PRO A 89 -8.70 -6.27 7.59
C PRO A 89 -10.16 -5.94 7.89
N ALA A 90 -10.42 -4.68 8.19
CA ALA A 90 -11.74 -4.16 8.51
C ALA A 90 -12.06 -2.84 7.77
N GLY A 91 -11.19 -2.40 6.86
CA GLY A 91 -11.37 -1.23 6.02
C GLY A 91 -12.25 -1.52 4.81
N THR A 92 -12.37 -0.52 3.93
CA THR A 92 -13.20 -0.60 2.72
C THR A 92 -12.49 -1.37 1.58
N THR A 93 -11.20 -1.12 1.37
CA THR A 93 -10.43 -1.64 0.22
C THR A 93 -9.56 -2.82 0.63
N ASN A 94 -8.76 -2.65 1.69
CA ASN A 94 -7.85 -3.65 2.24
C ASN A 94 -6.96 -4.29 1.16
N ASP A 95 -6.26 -3.44 0.40
CA ASP A 95 -5.46 -3.91 -0.74
C ASP A 95 -4.34 -4.84 -0.31
N PHE A 96 -3.64 -4.53 0.77
CA PHE A 96 -2.59 -5.41 1.29
C PHE A 96 -3.12 -6.80 1.69
N ALA A 97 -4.34 -6.89 2.24
CA ALA A 97 -4.94 -8.15 2.64
C ALA A 97 -5.11 -9.16 1.49
N LYS A 98 -5.17 -8.68 0.24
CA LYS A 98 -5.27 -9.54 -0.96
C LYS A 98 -4.02 -10.41 -1.17
N ASN A 99 -2.89 -10.01 -0.58
CA ASN A 99 -1.63 -10.78 -0.61
C ASN A 99 -1.61 -11.92 0.43
N LEU A 100 -2.50 -11.90 1.42
CA LEU A 100 -2.36 -12.72 2.62
C LEU A 100 -3.20 -13.99 2.64
N SER A 101 -3.99 -14.29 1.62
CA SER A 101 -4.84 -15.51 1.56
C SER A 101 -5.65 -15.74 2.86
N LEU A 102 -6.21 -14.67 3.44
CA LEU A 102 -6.90 -14.73 4.73
C LEU A 102 -8.22 -15.50 4.63
N PRO A 103 -8.63 -16.21 5.68
CA PRO A 103 -9.92 -16.88 5.73
C PRO A 103 -11.08 -15.87 5.76
N ARG A 104 -12.28 -16.32 5.44
CA ARG A 104 -13.48 -15.48 5.54
C ARG A 104 -13.92 -15.36 7.00
N GLY A 105 -14.36 -14.15 7.37
CA GLY A 105 -14.91 -13.84 8.70
C GLY A 105 -13.87 -13.41 9.73
N MET A 106 -14.23 -12.38 10.50
CA MET A 106 -13.31 -11.71 11.46
C MET A 106 -12.76 -12.64 12.54
N GLU A 107 -13.57 -13.56 13.05
CA GLU A 107 -13.13 -14.53 14.06
C GLU A 107 -12.08 -15.51 13.50
N ALA A 108 -12.27 -15.97 12.26
CA ALA A 108 -11.29 -16.83 11.60
C ALA A 108 -10.00 -16.08 11.31
N MET A 109 -10.09 -14.81 10.89
CA MET A 109 -8.93 -13.93 10.72
C MET A 109 -8.23 -13.64 12.04
N ALA A 110 -8.99 -13.44 13.15
CA ALA A 110 -8.43 -13.25 14.47
C ALA A 110 -7.63 -14.48 14.94
N ARG A 111 -8.14 -15.69 14.71
CA ARG A 111 -7.39 -16.93 15.00
C ARG A 111 -6.08 -17.01 14.21
N VAL A 112 -6.08 -16.64 12.91
CA VAL A 112 -4.86 -16.60 12.11
C VAL A 112 -3.91 -15.53 12.63
N ALA A 113 -4.40 -14.33 12.95
CA ALA A 113 -3.59 -13.24 13.50
C ALA A 113 -2.96 -13.59 14.85
N ALA A 114 -3.66 -14.39 15.66
CA ALA A 114 -3.18 -14.84 16.97
C ALA A 114 -2.21 -16.02 16.92
N ALA A 115 -2.44 -17.01 16.05
CA ALA A 115 -1.77 -18.30 16.08
C ALA A 115 -1.16 -18.72 14.74
N GLY A 116 -1.30 -17.91 13.68
CA GLY A 116 -0.72 -18.20 12.38
C GLY A 116 0.81 -18.13 12.39
N VAL A 117 1.42 -18.78 11.42
CA VAL A 117 2.86 -18.75 11.22
C VAL A 117 3.25 -17.39 10.59
N PRO A 118 4.12 -16.61 11.23
CA PRO A 118 4.56 -15.34 10.66
C PRO A 118 5.36 -15.55 9.37
N ARG A 119 5.23 -14.61 8.45
CA ARG A 119 5.98 -14.56 7.20
C ARG A 119 6.67 -13.21 7.09
N PRO A 120 7.92 -13.16 6.63
CA PRO A 120 8.59 -11.91 6.35
C PRO A 120 7.86 -11.16 5.22
N VAL A 121 7.91 -9.84 5.30
CA VAL A 121 7.41 -8.93 4.26
C VAL A 121 8.38 -7.77 4.17
N ASP A 122 8.84 -7.47 2.96
CA ASP A 122 9.68 -6.33 2.70
C ASP A 122 8.88 -5.03 2.85
N ILE A 123 9.44 -4.06 3.55
CA ILE A 123 8.87 -2.74 3.75
C ILE A 123 9.71 -1.73 3.01
N GLY A 124 9.07 -0.95 2.14
CA GLY A 124 9.75 0.11 1.40
C GLY A 124 10.09 1.30 2.30
N SER A 125 11.32 1.80 2.17
CA SER A 125 11.74 3.07 2.76
C SER A 125 11.66 4.16 1.70
N PHE A 126 10.90 5.20 1.98
CA PHE A 126 10.78 6.39 1.14
C PHE A 126 11.32 7.59 1.90
N ASN A 127 12.59 7.94 1.67
CA ASN A 127 13.32 8.90 2.48
C ASN A 127 13.26 8.56 3.98
N ASP A 128 12.58 9.37 4.78
CA ASP A 128 12.35 9.22 6.22
C ASP A 128 11.01 8.51 6.57
N ARG A 129 10.28 8.05 5.55
CA ARG A 129 8.98 7.38 5.67
C ARG A 129 9.05 5.94 5.18
N TYR A 130 7.94 5.22 5.40
CA TYR A 130 7.81 3.82 5.00
C TYR A 130 6.52 3.62 4.21
N PHE A 131 6.48 2.58 3.40
CA PHE A 131 5.26 2.07 2.76
C PHE A 131 5.27 0.55 2.78
N ILE A 132 4.08 -0.06 2.88
CA ILE A 132 3.95 -1.51 2.98
C ILE A 132 3.82 -2.13 1.60
N TYR A 133 2.99 -1.54 0.74
CA TYR A 133 2.66 -2.17 -0.52
C TYR A 133 2.75 -1.26 -1.74
N VAL A 134 2.65 0.06 -1.61
CA VAL A 134 2.74 0.97 -2.76
C VAL A 134 3.23 2.37 -2.42
N ALA A 135 4.15 2.87 -3.24
CA ALA A 135 4.47 4.28 -3.39
C ALA A 135 4.21 4.69 -4.84
N ALA A 136 3.52 5.80 -5.08
CA ALA A 136 3.17 6.23 -6.43
C ALA A 136 3.14 7.75 -6.58
N PHE A 137 3.40 8.24 -7.80
CA PHE A 137 3.31 9.65 -8.16
C PHE A 137 2.56 9.85 -9.48
N GLY A 138 2.13 11.08 -9.74
CA GLY A 138 1.58 11.53 -11.01
C GLY A 138 0.10 11.29 -11.21
N ALA A 139 -0.32 11.17 -12.46
CA ALA A 139 -1.72 10.98 -12.82
C ALA A 139 -2.28 9.78 -12.03
N PHE A 140 -3.47 9.89 -11.46
CA PHE A 140 -4.14 8.90 -10.62
C PHE A 140 -3.83 8.99 -9.11
N THR A 141 -2.83 9.76 -8.66
CA THR A 141 -2.57 9.95 -7.23
C THR A 141 -3.35 11.10 -6.62
N ASP A 142 -3.63 12.18 -7.38
CA ASP A 142 -4.35 13.38 -6.92
C ASP A 142 -5.77 13.10 -6.41
N VAL A 143 -6.37 12.00 -6.83
CA VAL A 143 -7.73 11.60 -6.47
C VAL A 143 -7.81 10.98 -5.09
N ALA A 144 -6.71 10.45 -4.59
CA ALA A 144 -6.63 9.96 -3.23
C ALA A 144 -6.88 11.07 -2.20
N TYR A 145 -6.60 12.34 -2.55
CA TYR A 145 -6.69 13.47 -1.63
C TYR A 145 -8.00 14.23 -1.63
N SER A 146 -8.70 14.28 -2.77
CA SER A 146 -9.78 15.25 -2.98
C SER A 146 -11.19 14.67 -3.05
N THR A 147 -11.37 13.35 -3.02
CA THR A 147 -12.67 12.73 -3.27
C THR A 147 -13.20 11.95 -2.07
N PRO A 148 -14.49 12.18 -1.66
CA PRO A 148 -15.14 11.36 -0.64
C PRO A 148 -15.24 9.90 -1.06
N GLN A 149 -15.03 9.02 -0.12
CA GLN A 149 -15.04 7.55 -0.08
C GLN A 149 -15.62 6.66 -1.21
N PRO A 150 -16.54 7.03 -2.11
CA PRO A 150 -17.11 6.07 -3.07
C PRO A 150 -16.22 5.75 -4.28
N VAL A 151 -15.16 6.52 -4.55
CA VAL A 151 -14.35 6.40 -5.79
C VAL A 151 -12.94 5.90 -5.52
N LYS A 152 -12.75 5.09 -4.50
CA LYS A 152 -11.44 4.50 -4.14
C LYS A 152 -11.00 3.32 -5.03
N ASN A 153 -11.53 3.19 -6.22
CA ASN A 153 -10.97 2.29 -7.23
C ASN A 153 -10.13 3.12 -8.20
N ILE A 154 -8.81 3.00 -8.13
CA ILE A 154 -7.88 3.60 -9.10
C ILE A 154 -8.35 3.31 -10.53
N PHE A 155 -8.97 2.17 -10.78
CA PHE A 155 -9.58 1.81 -12.08
C PHE A 155 -10.86 2.55 -12.44
N GLY A 156 -11.76 2.78 -11.48
CA GLY A 156 -12.94 3.61 -11.76
C GLY A 156 -12.50 5.00 -12.17
N HIS A 157 -11.35 5.44 -11.66
CA HIS A 157 -10.75 6.71 -12.01
C HIS A 157 -9.96 6.67 -13.31
N LEU A 158 -9.25 5.58 -13.61
CA LEU A 158 -8.66 5.36 -14.92
C LEU A 158 -9.74 5.39 -16.02
N ALA A 159 -10.87 4.71 -15.80
CA ALA A 159 -12.01 4.77 -16.71
C ALA A 159 -12.60 6.20 -16.82
N TYR A 160 -12.66 6.94 -15.71
CA TYR A 160 -13.14 8.34 -15.69
C TYR A 160 -12.16 9.31 -16.35
N VAL A 161 -10.87 9.13 -16.15
CA VAL A 161 -9.82 9.87 -16.88
C VAL A 161 -9.87 9.53 -18.36
N LEU A 162 -10.25 8.31 -18.72
CA LEU A 162 -10.44 7.87 -20.09
C LEU A 162 -11.68 8.48 -20.76
N GLU A 163 -12.80 8.54 -20.07
CA GLU A 163 -13.98 9.27 -20.55
C GLU A 163 -13.72 10.78 -20.61
N GLY A 164 -12.89 11.31 -19.68
CA GLY A 164 -12.43 12.71 -19.68
C GLY A 164 -11.25 13.00 -20.61
N ALA A 165 -10.62 12.00 -21.22
CA ALA A 165 -9.42 12.11 -22.07
C ALA A 165 -9.62 12.78 -23.42
N THR A 166 -10.70 13.52 -23.61
CA THR A 166 -10.76 14.59 -24.61
C THR A 166 -9.69 15.68 -24.38
N ARG A 167 -8.97 15.62 -23.24
CA ARG A 167 -7.90 16.57 -22.86
C ARG A 167 -6.60 15.87 -22.48
N LEU A 168 -5.97 15.15 -23.41
CA LEU A 168 -4.60 14.62 -23.24
C LEU A 168 -3.60 15.68 -22.73
N GLY A 169 -3.80 16.94 -23.11
CA GLY A 169 -2.97 18.06 -22.66
C GLY A 169 -3.09 18.40 -21.15
N SER A 170 -4.02 17.81 -20.41
CA SER A 170 -4.12 18.00 -18.96
C SER A 170 -3.34 16.97 -18.14
N ILE A 171 -2.80 15.93 -18.77
CA ILE A 171 -1.96 14.94 -18.08
C ILE A 171 -0.59 15.57 -17.88
N GLN A 172 -0.26 15.92 -16.64
CA GLN A 172 1.04 16.46 -16.29
C GLN A 172 2.11 15.38 -16.40
N ALA A 173 3.21 15.71 -17.08
CA ALA A 173 4.41 14.91 -17.10
C ALA A 173 5.53 15.60 -16.33
N TYR A 174 6.30 14.82 -15.63
CA TYR A 174 7.46 15.25 -14.86
C TYR A 174 8.72 14.79 -15.58
N PRO A 175 9.64 15.68 -15.91
CA PRO A 175 10.96 15.29 -16.39
C PRO A 175 11.73 14.65 -15.23
N LEU A 176 11.98 13.35 -15.34
CA LEU A 176 12.61 12.56 -14.29
C LEU A 176 13.86 11.86 -14.82
N THR A 177 14.83 11.71 -13.93
CA THR A 177 15.89 10.70 -14.01
C THR A 177 15.64 9.68 -12.89
N VAL A 178 15.46 8.42 -13.27
CA VAL A 178 15.17 7.31 -12.35
C VAL A 178 16.32 6.31 -12.42
N GLU A 179 17.17 6.31 -11.38
CA GLU A 179 18.28 5.37 -11.25
C GLU A 179 17.81 4.13 -10.47
N HIS A 180 18.19 2.94 -10.93
CA HIS A 180 17.84 1.67 -10.31
C HIS A 180 18.95 0.63 -10.52
N ASP A 181 18.84 -0.56 -9.93
CA ASP A 181 19.88 -1.59 -9.98
C ASP A 181 20.25 -2.02 -11.43
N GLY A 182 19.30 -1.94 -12.36
CA GLY A 182 19.49 -2.35 -13.76
C GLY A 182 19.91 -1.22 -14.70
N GLY A 183 19.94 0.05 -14.24
CA GLY A 183 20.29 1.16 -15.11
C GLY A 183 19.63 2.48 -14.75
N VAL A 184 19.40 3.30 -15.77
CA VAL A 184 18.81 4.65 -15.62
C VAL A 184 17.71 4.83 -16.68
N GLU A 185 16.55 5.29 -16.24
CA GLU A 185 15.45 5.70 -17.08
C GLU A 185 15.31 7.23 -17.07
N GLU A 186 15.31 7.85 -18.24
CA GLU A 186 15.17 9.30 -18.38
C GLU A 186 13.99 9.66 -19.28
N GLY A 187 13.30 10.75 -18.95
CA GLY A 187 12.22 11.28 -19.78
C GLY A 187 11.08 11.95 -19.03
N GLY A 188 10.01 12.25 -19.76
CA GLY A 188 8.78 12.79 -19.22
C GLY A 188 7.85 11.66 -18.81
N PHE A 189 7.66 11.48 -17.50
CA PHE A 189 6.77 10.45 -16.95
C PHE A 189 5.52 11.11 -16.36
N CYS A 190 4.36 10.60 -16.71
CA CYS A 190 3.10 11.07 -16.16
C CYS A 190 2.59 10.24 -14.98
N TYR A 191 3.17 9.06 -14.78
CA TYR A 191 2.86 8.17 -13.67
C TYR A 191 4.06 7.29 -13.33
N GLY A 192 4.23 7.01 -12.04
CA GLY A 192 5.17 6.00 -11.56
C GLY A 192 4.64 5.33 -10.31
N MET A 193 4.92 4.03 -10.20
CA MET A 193 4.53 3.20 -9.08
C MET A 193 5.67 2.28 -8.69
N VAL A 194 5.93 2.18 -7.40
CA VAL A 194 6.82 1.21 -6.76
C VAL A 194 5.96 0.37 -5.83
N SER A 195 5.94 -0.93 -6.00
CA SER A 195 5.02 -1.78 -5.26
C SER A 195 5.66 -3.07 -4.77
N ASN A 196 5.16 -3.57 -3.63
CA ASN A 196 5.40 -4.90 -3.10
C ASN A 196 4.05 -5.58 -2.88
N THR A 197 3.32 -5.88 -3.96
CA THR A 197 1.99 -6.46 -3.85
C THR A 197 1.55 -7.10 -5.17
N VAL A 198 0.77 -8.16 -5.08
CA VAL A 198 0.14 -8.79 -6.25
C VAL A 198 -1.01 -7.95 -6.82
N SER A 199 -1.45 -6.90 -6.11
CA SER A 199 -2.57 -6.06 -6.54
C SER A 199 -2.53 -4.68 -5.91
N VAL A 200 -2.60 -3.64 -6.73
CA VAL A 200 -2.79 -2.24 -6.30
C VAL A 200 -4.07 -1.73 -6.94
N GLY A 201 -5.05 -1.27 -6.13
CA GLY A 201 -6.29 -0.70 -6.65
C GLY A 201 -7.11 -1.61 -7.57
N GLY A 202 -6.89 -2.93 -7.50
CA GLY A 202 -7.49 -3.93 -8.40
C GLY A 202 -6.61 -4.35 -9.58
N PHE A 203 -5.46 -3.73 -9.80
CA PHE A 203 -4.44 -4.23 -10.72
C PHE A 203 -3.79 -5.48 -10.12
N LYS A 204 -3.76 -6.55 -10.84
CA LYS A 204 -2.97 -7.72 -10.51
C LYS A 204 -1.58 -7.48 -11.08
N GLY A 205 -0.58 -7.49 -10.22
CA GLY A 205 0.82 -7.15 -10.43
C GLY A 205 1.39 -7.19 -11.84
N MET A 206 2.29 -6.29 -12.09
CA MET A 206 2.94 -6.15 -13.38
C MET A 206 4.39 -6.66 -13.38
N PRO A 207 4.74 -7.83 -13.08
CA PRO A 207 5.72 -8.51 -13.92
C PRO A 207 5.23 -9.88 -14.35
N ALA A 208 5.87 -10.42 -15.40
CA ALA A 208 5.65 -11.78 -15.90
C ALA A 208 5.95 -12.85 -14.83
N GLU A 209 6.57 -12.48 -13.71
CA GLU A 209 6.88 -13.35 -12.59
C GLU A 209 5.97 -13.06 -11.38
N PRO A 210 5.61 -14.09 -10.59
CA PRO A 210 4.81 -13.88 -9.39
C PRO A 210 5.55 -12.97 -8.39
N VAL A 211 4.87 -11.93 -7.92
CA VAL A 211 5.39 -11.05 -6.88
C VAL A 211 5.71 -11.84 -5.62
N ARG A 212 6.91 -11.66 -5.08
CA ARG A 212 7.33 -12.21 -3.81
C ARG A 212 7.46 -11.06 -2.82
N LEU A 213 6.81 -11.20 -1.68
CA LEU A 213 6.76 -10.14 -0.67
C LEU A 213 8.04 -10.04 0.18
N ASP A 214 8.98 -10.98 0.01
CA ASP A 214 10.11 -11.22 0.93
C ASP A 214 11.44 -11.47 0.19
N ASP A 215 11.62 -10.91 -0.99
CA ASP A 215 12.84 -11.14 -1.80
C ASP A 215 13.76 -9.90 -1.91
N GLY A 216 13.45 -8.85 -1.19
CA GLY A 216 14.20 -7.59 -1.17
C GLY A 216 14.03 -6.75 -2.44
N LEU A 217 13.06 -7.08 -3.30
CA LEU A 217 12.81 -6.38 -4.55
C LEU A 217 11.40 -5.77 -4.58
N PHE A 218 11.29 -4.64 -5.25
CA PHE A 218 10.02 -3.98 -5.53
C PHE A 218 9.78 -3.94 -7.04
N GLU A 219 8.52 -4.10 -7.42
CA GLU A 219 8.07 -3.90 -8.79
C GLU A 219 7.91 -2.41 -9.06
N VAL A 220 8.54 -1.94 -10.13
CA VAL A 220 8.45 -0.55 -10.59
C VAL A 220 7.74 -0.51 -11.93
N VAL A 221 6.81 0.42 -12.06
CA VAL A 221 6.14 0.74 -13.32
C VAL A 221 6.25 2.23 -13.54
N LEU A 222 6.78 2.62 -14.70
CA LEU A 222 6.88 4.00 -15.16
C LEU A 222 6.07 4.17 -16.44
N VAL A 223 5.29 5.22 -16.52
CA VAL A 223 4.45 5.52 -17.69
C VAL A 223 4.88 6.87 -18.28
N ARG A 224 5.34 6.85 -19.51
CA ARG A 224 5.63 8.07 -20.27
C ARG A 224 4.34 8.76 -20.70
N GLN A 225 4.40 10.08 -20.88
CA GLN A 225 3.23 10.84 -21.28
C GLN A 225 2.75 10.42 -22.69
N PRO A 226 1.51 9.91 -22.83
CA PRO A 226 0.94 9.62 -24.14
C PRO A 226 0.66 10.92 -24.90
N GLN A 227 1.02 10.97 -26.18
CA GLN A 227 0.91 12.16 -27.03
C GLN A 227 -0.38 12.20 -27.86
N ASN A 228 -1.09 11.07 -27.94
CA ASN A 228 -2.32 10.94 -28.71
C ASN A 228 -3.25 9.87 -28.11
N PRO A 229 -4.54 9.85 -28.51
CA PRO A 229 -5.51 8.90 -27.96
C PRO A 229 -5.15 7.42 -28.16
N LEU A 230 -4.47 7.07 -29.25
CA LEU A 230 -4.06 5.68 -29.53
C LEU A 230 -2.99 5.22 -28.53
N GLN A 231 -2.01 6.09 -28.25
CA GLN A 231 -1.01 5.83 -27.21
C GLN A 231 -1.61 5.71 -25.83
N LEU A 232 -2.60 6.55 -25.48
CA LEU A 232 -3.31 6.44 -24.23
C LEU A 232 -4.04 5.09 -24.12
N GLN A 233 -4.73 4.64 -25.18
CA GLN A 233 -5.36 3.33 -25.21
C GLN A 233 -4.35 2.19 -25.07
N ALA A 234 -3.17 2.31 -25.71
CA ALA A 234 -2.08 1.32 -25.58
C ALA A 234 -1.57 1.24 -24.14
N VAL A 235 -1.30 2.38 -23.48
CA VAL A 235 -0.92 2.45 -22.08
C VAL A 235 -1.95 1.76 -21.19
N ILE A 236 -3.22 2.07 -21.37
CA ILE A 236 -4.29 1.49 -20.59
C ILE A 236 -4.38 -0.03 -20.79
N LYS A 237 -4.33 -0.46 -22.05
CA LYS A 237 -4.31 -1.89 -22.38
C LYS A 237 -3.12 -2.57 -21.69
N ALA A 238 -1.92 -2.01 -21.80
CA ALA A 238 -0.72 -2.55 -21.16
C ALA A 238 -0.89 -2.68 -19.65
N LEU A 239 -1.40 -1.62 -18.98
CA LEU A 239 -1.68 -1.62 -17.56
C LEU A 239 -2.78 -2.63 -17.15
N LEU A 240 -3.81 -2.84 -17.97
CA LEU A 240 -4.91 -3.77 -17.69
C LEU A 240 -4.55 -5.24 -17.97
N THR A 241 -3.79 -5.47 -19.02
CA THR A 241 -3.48 -6.84 -19.48
C THR A 241 -2.12 -7.35 -19.03
N MET A 242 -1.32 -6.47 -18.39
CA MET A 242 0.06 -6.75 -17.97
C MET A 242 0.95 -7.23 -19.13
N SER A 243 0.63 -6.76 -20.31
CA SER A 243 1.40 -7.07 -21.50
C SER A 243 2.39 -5.94 -21.77
N PRO A 244 3.59 -6.25 -22.27
CA PRO A 244 4.52 -5.21 -22.70
C PRO A 244 3.82 -4.25 -23.67
N ASP A 245 4.08 -2.97 -23.50
CA ASP A 245 3.65 -1.96 -24.47
C ASP A 245 4.62 -1.94 -25.65
N GLU A 246 4.11 -2.25 -26.84
CA GLU A 246 4.90 -2.21 -28.10
C GLU A 246 5.43 -0.80 -28.43
N GLY A 247 4.82 0.24 -27.85
CA GLY A 247 5.20 1.65 -28.04
C GLY A 247 6.29 2.15 -27.09
N GLY A 248 6.73 1.35 -26.11
CA GLY A 248 7.73 1.73 -25.12
C GLY A 248 7.29 2.85 -24.16
N LEU A 249 5.97 3.05 -24.01
CA LEU A 249 5.41 4.06 -23.11
C LEU A 249 5.32 3.55 -21.67
N VAL A 250 5.28 2.24 -21.46
CA VAL A 250 5.25 1.61 -20.15
C VAL A 250 6.54 0.81 -19.97
N THR A 251 7.34 1.23 -18.99
CA THR A 251 8.55 0.51 -18.59
C THR A 251 8.27 -0.16 -17.24
N SER A 252 8.62 -1.43 -17.11
CA SER A 252 8.54 -2.17 -15.85
C SER A 252 9.82 -2.93 -15.56
N PHE A 253 10.25 -2.90 -14.30
CA PHE A 253 11.44 -3.60 -13.81
C PHE A 253 11.32 -3.89 -12.32
N ARG A 254 12.25 -4.67 -11.79
CA ARG A 254 12.39 -4.94 -10.36
C ARG A 254 13.69 -4.35 -9.84
N THR A 255 13.65 -3.82 -8.63
CA THR A 255 14.84 -3.20 -8.04
C THR A 255 14.79 -3.25 -6.51
N SER A 256 15.97 -3.34 -5.88
CA SER A 256 16.10 -3.19 -4.44
C SER A 256 16.27 -1.73 -4.02
N ARG A 257 16.66 -0.88 -4.97
CA ARG A 257 16.94 0.55 -4.74
C ARG A 257 16.49 1.39 -5.92
N LEU A 258 15.83 2.49 -5.60
CA LEU A 258 15.37 3.47 -6.58
C LEU A 258 15.77 4.87 -6.13
N ARG A 259 16.30 5.68 -7.05
CA ARG A 259 16.50 7.11 -6.87
C ARG A 259 15.77 7.86 -7.96
N VAL A 260 14.87 8.75 -7.56
CA VAL A 260 14.10 9.58 -8.51
C VAL A 260 14.57 11.01 -8.36
N ALA A 261 15.16 11.60 -9.40
CA ALA A 261 15.53 13.01 -9.45
C ALA A 261 14.51 13.77 -10.30
N CYS A 262 13.99 14.88 -9.75
CA CYS A 262 13.02 15.74 -10.39
C CYS A 262 13.37 17.20 -10.08
N GLY A 263 13.48 18.04 -11.08
CA GLY A 263 13.78 19.48 -10.91
C GLY A 263 12.61 20.32 -10.39
N GLN A 264 11.50 19.69 -10.01
CA GLN A 264 10.30 20.34 -9.48
C GLN A 264 9.68 19.46 -8.39
N GLU A 265 8.74 20.00 -7.61
CA GLU A 265 7.99 19.23 -6.63
C GLU A 265 7.25 18.06 -7.30
N LEU A 266 7.42 16.87 -6.76
CA LEU A 266 6.77 15.66 -7.23
C LEU A 266 5.95 15.04 -6.07
N PRO A 267 4.63 15.24 -6.06
CA PRO A 267 3.77 14.68 -5.01
C PRO A 267 3.71 13.15 -5.10
N TRP A 268 3.92 12.50 -3.97
CA TRP A 268 3.84 11.04 -3.83
C TRP A 268 2.69 10.63 -2.91
N THR A 269 2.16 9.44 -3.15
CA THR A 269 1.31 8.71 -2.21
C THR A 269 2.05 7.49 -1.68
N LEU A 270 1.88 7.20 -0.40
CA LEU A 270 2.38 5.99 0.25
C LEU A 270 1.19 5.25 0.84
N ASP A 271 0.92 4.04 0.38
CA ASP A 271 -0.22 3.21 0.81
C ASP A 271 -1.58 3.93 0.72
N GLY A 272 -1.70 4.88 -0.24
CA GLY A 272 -2.92 5.68 -0.44
C GLY A 272 -3.03 6.96 0.39
N GLU A 273 -2.01 7.29 1.20
CA GLU A 273 -1.93 8.54 1.98
C GLU A 273 -0.87 9.47 1.38
N PHE A 274 -0.94 10.78 1.69
CA PHE A 274 0.06 11.74 1.18
C PHE A 274 1.47 11.44 1.72
N GLY A 275 2.37 11.12 0.81
CA GLY A 275 3.77 10.78 1.07
C GLY A 275 4.73 11.97 1.14
N GLY A 276 4.29 13.16 0.74
CA GLY A 276 5.14 14.33 0.57
C GLY A 276 5.36 14.69 -0.89
N ALA A 277 6.01 15.82 -1.13
CA ALA A 277 6.40 16.30 -2.45
C ALA A 277 7.87 16.73 -2.42
N PRO A 278 8.82 15.80 -2.24
CA PRO A 278 10.22 16.17 -2.22
C PRO A 278 10.63 16.70 -3.61
N ALA A 279 11.29 17.86 -3.63
CA ALA A 279 12.12 18.26 -4.75
C ALA A 279 13.47 17.56 -4.59
N VAL A 280 13.87 16.79 -5.57
CA VAL A 280 15.14 16.05 -5.55
C VAL A 280 16.03 16.52 -6.68
#